data_7ed2934013b71c02566a73e34ff8aa18
#
_entry.id   7ed2934013b71c02566a73e34ff8aa18
#
_cell.length_a   1.000
_cell.length_b   1.000
_cell.length_c   1.000
_cell.angle_alpha   90.00
_cell.angle_beta   90.00
_cell.angle_gamma   90.00
#
_symmetry.space_group_name_H-M   'P 1'
#
loop_
_entity.id
_entity.type
_entity.pdbx_description
1 polymer ?
#
loop_
_entity_poly.entity_id
_entity_poly.type
_entity_poly.pdbx_seq_one_letter_code
_entity_poly.pdbx_strand_id
1 'polypeptide(L)'
;TRPVFCNESGSTLRFMIPLFSLTAQKVRFTGAGRLFDRPQAVYQMLFDRQGLHFEQTPEGITIFGRLRPGGFTLPGDVSSQFISGLLFAAPLMDSESSIEVLPPYESHSYVDLTIDAMQQFGVKVSARARKNGSMMYRVAAPQRYTASDFAVEGDYSQAAFLAVLGCVIGG
;
A
#
# COMPACT_ATOMS: atom_id res chain seq x y z
N THR A 1 14.03 1.33 19.44
CA THR A 1 12.77 1.84 18.86
C THR A 1 11.64 0.90 19.27
N ARG A 2 10.46 1.46 19.62
CA ARG A 2 9.27 0.65 19.90
C ARG A 2 8.82 -0.01 18.60
N PRO A 3 8.40 -1.29 18.62
CA PRO A 3 7.85 -1.93 17.43
C PRO A 3 6.54 -1.27 17.00
N VAL A 4 6.25 -1.34 15.70
CA VAL A 4 4.96 -0.90 15.14
C VAL A 4 3.99 -2.07 15.26
N PHE A 5 2.99 -1.93 16.12
CA PHE A 5 1.98 -2.98 16.33
C PHE A 5 0.84 -2.83 15.32
N CYS A 6 0.66 -3.83 14.47
CA CYS A 6 -0.32 -3.85 13.38
C CYS A 6 -1.59 -4.64 13.71
N ASN A 7 -1.70 -5.21 14.92
CA ASN A 7 -2.75 -6.15 15.26
C ASN A 7 -2.88 -7.26 14.20
N GLU A 8 -4.06 -7.55 13.68
CA GLU A 8 -4.27 -8.48 12.56
C GLU A 8 -4.43 -7.77 11.21
N SER A 9 -4.14 -6.45 11.15
CA SER A 9 -4.41 -5.63 9.98
C SER A 9 -3.30 -5.73 8.91
N GLY A 10 -3.62 -6.44 7.82
CA GLY A 10 -2.76 -6.48 6.63
C GLY A 10 -2.61 -5.11 5.97
N SER A 11 -3.63 -4.26 5.99
CA SER A 11 -3.56 -2.90 5.44
C SER A 11 -2.57 -2.06 6.22
N THR A 12 -2.69 -2.02 7.55
CA THR A 12 -1.74 -1.30 8.40
C THR A 12 -0.31 -1.74 8.13
N LEU A 13 -0.05 -3.04 8.11
CA LEU A 13 1.27 -3.58 7.84
C LEU A 13 1.81 -3.11 6.48
N ARG A 14 1.03 -3.34 5.40
CA ARG A 14 1.47 -3.07 4.03
C ARG A 14 1.58 -1.59 3.71
N PHE A 15 0.76 -0.74 4.33
CA PHE A 15 0.87 0.71 4.14
C PHE A 15 2.07 1.29 4.89
N MET A 16 2.35 0.79 6.09
CA MET A 16 3.41 1.34 6.94
C MET A 16 4.82 0.89 6.53
N ILE A 17 4.99 -0.31 5.93
CA ILE A 17 6.33 -0.78 5.53
C ILE A 17 7.06 0.23 4.63
N PRO A 18 6.50 0.70 3.47
CA PRO A 18 7.19 1.67 2.64
C PRO A 18 7.39 3.03 3.33
N LEU A 19 6.42 3.49 4.10
CA LEU A 19 6.50 4.77 4.82
C LEU A 19 7.64 4.77 5.85
N PHE A 20 7.73 3.73 6.67
CA PHE A 20 8.79 3.62 7.68
C PHE A 20 10.17 3.38 7.06
N SER A 21 10.24 2.75 5.89
CA SER A 21 11.51 2.59 5.18
C SER A 21 12.15 3.93 4.77
N LEU A 22 11.36 5.02 4.63
CA LEU A 22 11.90 6.34 4.31
C LEU A 22 12.74 6.92 5.45
N THR A 23 12.59 6.42 6.68
CA THR A 23 13.36 6.90 7.84
C THR A 23 14.80 6.37 7.88
N ALA A 24 15.14 5.38 7.05
CA ALA A 24 16.42 4.67 7.06
C ALA A 24 16.74 3.94 8.38
N GLN A 25 15.78 3.86 9.30
CA GLN A 25 15.96 3.19 10.60
C GLN A 25 15.61 1.71 10.52
N LYS A 26 16.16 0.94 11.46
CA LYS A 26 15.69 -0.43 11.69
C LYS A 26 14.32 -0.37 12.37
N VAL A 27 13.29 -0.91 11.71
CA VAL A 27 11.91 -0.93 12.19
C VAL A 27 11.43 -2.37 12.28
N ARG A 28 10.80 -2.70 13.40
CA ARG A 28 10.14 -4.00 13.59
C ARG A 28 8.63 -3.80 13.62
N PHE A 29 7.93 -4.57 12.77
CA PHE A 29 6.48 -4.68 12.78
C PHE A 29 6.09 -5.94 13.54
N THR A 30 5.12 -5.81 14.44
CA THR A 30 4.54 -6.91 15.23
C THR A 30 3.03 -6.92 15.04
N GLY A 31 2.40 -8.03 15.34
CA GLY A 31 0.96 -8.18 15.17
C GLY A 31 0.42 -9.37 15.95
N ALA A 32 -0.80 -9.75 15.63
CA ALA A 32 -1.51 -10.86 16.24
C ALA A 32 -2.08 -11.82 15.19
N GLY A 33 -2.58 -12.96 15.63
CA GLY A 33 -3.24 -13.94 14.80
C GLY A 33 -2.36 -14.43 13.65
N ARG A 34 -2.93 -14.45 12.45
CA ARG A 34 -2.30 -14.97 11.23
C ARG A 34 -1.70 -13.89 10.34
N LEU A 35 -1.38 -12.69 10.89
CA LEU A 35 -0.90 -11.57 10.08
C LEU A 35 0.37 -11.92 9.30
N PHE A 36 1.33 -12.60 9.94
CA PHE A 36 2.63 -12.92 9.35
C PHE A 36 2.65 -14.23 8.57
N ASP A 37 1.55 -15.01 8.57
CA ASP A 37 1.35 -16.13 7.65
C ASP A 37 1.04 -15.63 6.23
N ARG A 38 0.60 -14.38 6.10
CA ARG A 38 0.26 -13.78 4.80
C ARG A 38 1.54 -13.42 4.05
N PRO A 39 1.67 -13.81 2.76
CA PRO A 39 2.88 -13.55 1.98
C PRO A 39 3.14 -12.06 1.81
N GLN A 40 4.41 -11.67 1.99
CA GLN A 40 4.91 -10.32 1.76
C GLN A 40 5.99 -10.31 0.64
N ALA A 41 5.98 -11.32 -0.23
CA ALA A 41 6.99 -11.52 -1.27
C ALA A 41 7.19 -10.29 -2.18
N VAL A 42 6.13 -9.49 -2.39
CA VAL A 42 6.21 -8.25 -3.18
C VAL A 42 7.21 -7.28 -2.55
N TYR A 43 7.10 -7.01 -1.25
CA TYR A 43 8.02 -6.11 -0.57
C TYR A 43 9.40 -6.75 -0.38
N GLN A 44 9.47 -8.03 -0.08
CA GLN A 44 10.74 -8.74 -0.04
C GLN A 44 11.53 -8.50 -1.33
N MET A 45 10.92 -8.77 -2.49
CA MET A 45 11.55 -8.57 -3.80
C MET A 45 11.96 -7.10 -4.05
N LEU A 46 11.15 -6.12 -3.65
CA LEU A 46 11.47 -4.71 -3.84
C LEU A 46 12.65 -4.27 -2.97
N PHE A 47 12.70 -4.74 -1.73
CA PHE A 47 13.80 -4.46 -0.81
C PHE A 47 15.09 -5.12 -1.29
N ASP A 48 15.03 -6.39 -1.70
CA ASP A 48 16.19 -7.13 -2.23
C ASP A 48 16.78 -6.44 -3.48
N ARG A 49 15.94 -5.98 -4.41
CA ARG A 49 16.38 -5.24 -5.60
C ARG A 49 17.14 -3.94 -5.28
N GLN A 50 16.84 -3.33 -4.15
CA GLN A 50 17.51 -2.12 -3.68
C GLN A 50 18.65 -2.38 -2.69
N GLY A 51 18.92 -3.66 -2.36
CA GLY A 51 19.93 -4.05 -1.38
C GLY A 51 19.56 -3.65 0.05
N LEU A 52 18.26 -3.60 0.35
CA LEU A 52 17.74 -3.28 1.67
C LEU A 52 17.39 -4.55 2.44
N HIS A 53 17.41 -4.45 3.77
CA HIS A 53 17.07 -5.58 4.61
C HIS A 53 15.56 -5.72 4.79
N PHE A 54 15.04 -6.92 4.53
CA PHE A 54 13.67 -7.33 4.80
C PHE A 54 13.69 -8.77 5.34
N GLU A 55 13.20 -8.97 6.53
CA GLU A 55 13.15 -10.28 7.18
C GLU A 55 11.74 -10.51 7.71
N GLN A 56 11.10 -11.59 7.28
CA GLN A 56 9.80 -12.03 7.78
C GLN A 56 9.98 -13.29 8.61
N THR A 57 9.46 -13.27 9.83
CA THR A 57 9.38 -14.42 10.75
C THR A 57 7.95 -14.59 11.24
N PRO A 58 7.60 -15.70 11.91
CA PRO A 58 6.27 -15.85 12.52
C PRO A 58 5.95 -14.76 13.55
N GLU A 59 6.95 -14.13 14.17
CA GLU A 59 6.78 -13.11 15.20
C GLU A 59 6.74 -11.68 14.65
N GLY A 60 7.01 -11.48 13.36
CA GLY A 60 6.99 -10.14 12.78
C GLY A 60 7.85 -9.94 11.54
N ILE A 61 7.90 -8.68 11.11
CA ILE A 61 8.75 -8.26 10.00
C ILE A 61 9.73 -7.22 10.50
N THR A 62 10.98 -7.37 10.09
CA THR A 62 12.02 -6.37 10.35
C THR A 62 12.51 -5.80 9.03
N ILE A 63 12.53 -4.48 8.93
CA ILE A 63 13.09 -3.76 7.79
C ILE A 63 14.23 -2.87 8.23
N PHE A 64 15.20 -2.64 7.33
CA PHE A 64 16.26 -1.66 7.52
C PHE A 64 16.78 -1.15 6.19
N GLY A 65 17.03 0.13 6.12
CA GLY A 65 17.50 0.86 4.93
C GLY A 65 16.41 1.74 4.33
N ARG A 66 16.85 2.75 3.56
CA ARG A 66 15.97 3.75 2.97
C ARG A 66 15.54 3.34 1.57
N LEU A 67 14.25 3.18 1.38
CA LEU A 67 13.66 2.97 0.06
C LEU A 67 13.94 4.19 -0.83
N ARG A 68 14.56 3.95 -2.00
CA ARG A 68 14.96 4.98 -2.94
C ARG A 68 13.90 5.14 -4.03
N PRO A 69 13.71 6.39 -4.52
CA PRO A 69 12.82 6.65 -5.65
C PRO A 69 13.29 5.92 -6.92
N GLY A 70 12.37 5.77 -7.87
CA GLY A 70 12.65 5.14 -9.16
C GLY A 70 11.48 4.35 -9.71
N GLY A 71 11.77 3.37 -10.56
CA GLY A 71 10.78 2.48 -11.16
C GLY A 71 10.50 1.26 -10.29
N PHE A 72 9.25 1.09 -9.89
CA PHE A 72 8.75 -0.09 -9.20
C PHE A 72 7.85 -0.89 -10.15
N THR A 73 8.06 -2.19 -10.26
CA THR A 73 7.21 -3.06 -11.06
C THR A 73 6.61 -4.13 -10.16
N LEU A 74 5.28 -4.20 -10.15
CA LEU A 74 4.50 -5.13 -9.33
C LEU A 74 3.57 -5.96 -10.21
N PRO A 75 3.34 -7.25 -9.87
CA PRO A 75 2.25 -8.01 -10.46
C PRO A 75 0.91 -7.43 -10.04
N GLY A 76 -0.10 -7.47 -10.92
CA GLY A 76 -1.42 -6.91 -10.66
C GLY A 76 -2.41 -7.89 -10.02
N ASP A 77 -2.06 -9.17 -9.96
CA ASP A 77 -2.81 -10.25 -9.32
C ASP A 77 -2.52 -10.38 -7.81
N VAL A 78 -1.77 -9.43 -7.26
CA VAL A 78 -1.53 -9.33 -5.81
C VAL A 78 -2.47 -8.32 -5.16
N SER A 79 -2.50 -8.30 -3.84
CA SER A 79 -3.29 -7.33 -3.09
C SER A 79 -2.93 -5.88 -3.46
N SER A 80 -3.95 -5.08 -3.78
CA SER A 80 -3.83 -3.62 -4.02
C SER A 80 -3.12 -2.86 -2.89
N GLN A 81 -3.12 -3.41 -1.69
CA GLN A 81 -2.47 -2.80 -0.52
C GLN A 81 -0.96 -2.60 -0.71
N PHE A 82 -0.28 -3.43 -1.52
CA PHE A 82 1.13 -3.21 -1.85
C PHE A 82 1.32 -1.98 -2.72
N ILE A 83 0.43 -1.79 -3.69
CA ILE A 83 0.45 -0.62 -4.59
C ILE A 83 0.13 0.64 -3.80
N SER A 84 -0.94 0.62 -3.00
CA SER A 84 -1.36 1.73 -2.15
C SER A 84 -0.26 2.14 -1.15
N GLY A 85 0.41 1.17 -0.53
CA GLY A 85 1.52 1.47 0.39
C GLY A 85 2.68 2.20 -0.29
N LEU A 86 3.06 1.80 -1.52
CA LEU A 86 4.08 2.50 -2.30
C LEU A 86 3.59 3.88 -2.74
N LEU A 87 2.33 4.02 -3.14
CA LEU A 87 1.75 5.32 -3.50
C LEU A 87 1.78 6.30 -2.33
N PHE A 88 1.49 5.86 -1.11
CA PHE A 88 1.59 6.72 0.08
C PHE A 88 3.02 7.19 0.37
N ALA A 89 4.02 6.37 0.10
CA ALA A 89 5.42 6.69 0.35
C ALA A 89 6.06 7.53 -0.77
N ALA A 90 5.68 7.30 -2.02
CA ALA A 90 6.31 7.91 -3.19
C ALA A 90 6.36 9.45 -3.17
N PRO A 91 5.31 10.19 -2.75
CA PRO A 91 5.35 11.66 -2.69
C PRO A 91 6.39 12.21 -1.71
N LEU A 92 6.75 11.40 -0.70
CA LEU A 92 7.68 11.77 0.37
C LEU A 92 9.13 11.43 0.06
N MET A 93 9.39 10.87 -1.12
CA MET A 93 10.74 10.56 -1.59
C MET A 93 11.45 11.83 -2.12
N ASP A 94 12.75 11.70 -2.44
CA ASP A 94 13.56 12.82 -2.85
C ASP A 94 13.38 13.19 -4.34
N SER A 95 12.84 12.29 -5.17
CA SER A 95 12.57 12.52 -6.60
C SER A 95 11.42 11.66 -7.11
N GLU A 96 11.00 11.91 -8.33
CA GLU A 96 9.89 11.20 -9.00
C GLU A 96 10.05 9.68 -8.91
N SER A 97 8.91 9.02 -8.70
CA SER A 97 8.80 7.57 -8.76
C SER A 97 7.70 7.14 -9.72
N SER A 98 7.88 5.97 -10.32
CA SER A 98 6.87 5.32 -11.14
C SER A 98 6.56 3.92 -10.63
N ILE A 99 5.29 3.55 -10.65
CA ILE A 99 4.81 2.24 -10.25
C ILE A 99 4.10 1.63 -11.45
N GLU A 100 4.67 0.58 -12.03
CA GLU A 100 4.07 -0.19 -13.10
C GLU A 100 3.41 -1.43 -12.53
N VAL A 101 2.10 -1.57 -12.76
CA VAL A 101 1.31 -2.72 -12.35
C VAL A 101 1.03 -3.57 -13.58
N LEU A 102 1.55 -4.80 -13.58
CA LEU A 102 1.43 -5.74 -14.70
C LEU A 102 0.06 -6.41 -14.72
N PRO A 103 -0.45 -6.79 -15.91
CA PRO A 103 -1.69 -7.56 -15.99
C PRO A 103 -1.51 -9.03 -15.48
N PRO A 104 -2.60 -9.69 -15.02
CA PRO A 104 -3.93 -9.15 -14.83
C PRO A 104 -3.99 -8.19 -13.64
N TYR A 105 -4.78 -7.10 -13.76
CA TYR A 105 -4.91 -6.10 -12.69
C TYR A 105 -6.34 -6.09 -12.15
N GLU A 106 -6.60 -6.89 -11.13
CA GLU A 106 -7.95 -7.17 -10.64
C GLU A 106 -8.49 -6.14 -9.64
N SER A 107 -7.61 -5.57 -8.82
CA SER A 107 -8.01 -4.72 -7.68
C SER A 107 -7.80 -3.22 -7.93
N HIS A 108 -7.95 -2.74 -9.18
CA HIS A 108 -7.64 -1.35 -9.52
C HIS A 108 -8.53 -0.34 -8.77
N SER A 109 -9.79 -0.66 -8.50
CA SER A 109 -10.73 0.24 -7.81
C SER A 109 -10.26 0.66 -6.41
N TYR A 110 -9.56 -0.22 -5.69
CA TYR A 110 -8.98 0.14 -4.38
C TYR A 110 -7.80 1.07 -4.51
N VAL A 111 -7.06 1.00 -5.63
CA VAL A 111 -5.97 1.93 -5.91
C VAL A 111 -6.54 3.28 -6.35
N ASP A 112 -7.62 3.31 -7.10
CA ASP A 112 -8.33 4.54 -7.46
C ASP A 112 -8.82 5.26 -6.19
N LEU A 113 -9.46 4.55 -5.25
CA LEU A 113 -9.80 5.08 -3.93
C LEU A 113 -8.58 5.66 -3.17
N THR A 114 -7.45 4.99 -3.26
CA THR A 114 -6.19 5.49 -2.65
C THR A 114 -5.77 6.81 -3.28
N ILE A 115 -5.81 6.91 -4.61
CA ILE A 115 -5.43 8.12 -5.34
C ILE A 115 -6.39 9.27 -5.03
N ASP A 116 -7.71 9.00 -4.99
CA ASP A 116 -8.72 9.98 -4.64
C ASP A 116 -8.50 10.53 -3.22
N ALA A 117 -8.23 9.64 -2.26
CA ALA A 117 -7.88 10.06 -0.91
C ALA A 117 -6.61 10.92 -0.89
N MET A 118 -5.54 10.50 -1.59
CA MET A 118 -4.30 11.28 -1.67
C MET A 118 -4.52 12.67 -2.26
N GLN A 119 -5.39 12.80 -3.28
CA GLN A 119 -5.73 14.08 -3.89
C GLN A 119 -6.42 15.02 -2.91
N GLN A 120 -7.30 14.50 -2.06
CA GLN A 120 -7.97 15.31 -1.03
C GLN A 120 -6.98 15.86 0.01
N PHE A 121 -5.88 15.15 0.23
CA PHE A 121 -4.78 15.62 1.07
C PHE A 121 -3.68 16.34 0.28
N GLY A 122 -3.97 16.82 -0.94
CA GLY A 122 -3.12 17.71 -1.71
C GLY A 122 -2.03 17.02 -2.55
N VAL A 123 -1.99 15.69 -2.60
CA VAL A 123 -0.99 14.91 -3.36
C VAL A 123 -1.55 14.50 -4.72
N LYS A 124 -0.75 14.71 -5.76
CA LYS A 124 -1.12 14.39 -7.15
C LYS A 124 -0.40 13.14 -7.63
N VAL A 125 -1.18 12.22 -8.20
CA VAL A 125 -0.71 11.01 -8.89
C VAL A 125 -1.25 11.03 -10.31
N SER A 126 -0.42 10.74 -11.30
CA SER A 126 -0.88 10.53 -12.68
C SER A 126 -0.98 9.03 -12.97
N ALA A 127 -2.11 8.59 -13.53
CA ALA A 127 -2.35 7.21 -13.92
C ALA A 127 -2.53 7.11 -15.43
N ARG A 128 -1.89 6.13 -16.07
CA ARG A 128 -1.98 5.90 -17.52
C ARG A 128 -1.95 4.41 -17.84
N ALA A 129 -2.99 3.94 -18.53
CA ALA A 129 -2.98 2.61 -19.13
C ALA A 129 -1.96 2.55 -20.29
N ARG A 130 -1.23 1.45 -20.38
CA ARG A 130 -0.28 1.16 -21.45
C ARG A 130 -0.83 0.18 -22.46
N LYS A 131 -0.29 0.16 -23.68
CA LYS A 131 -0.71 -0.73 -24.76
C LYS A 131 -0.52 -2.22 -24.44
N ASN A 132 0.41 -2.55 -23.54
CA ASN A 132 0.66 -3.92 -23.08
C ASN A 132 -0.30 -4.39 -21.97
N GLY A 133 -1.31 -3.56 -21.63
CA GLY A 133 -2.29 -3.87 -20.58
C GLY A 133 -1.81 -3.52 -19.16
N SER A 134 -0.58 -3.04 -18.99
CA SER A 134 -0.13 -2.57 -17.67
C SER A 134 -0.69 -1.18 -17.35
N MET A 135 -0.81 -0.89 -16.05
CA MET A 135 -1.14 0.44 -15.53
C MET A 135 0.14 1.11 -14.99
N MET A 136 0.37 2.34 -15.40
CA MET A 136 1.51 3.12 -14.94
C MET A 136 1.03 4.29 -14.07
N TYR A 137 1.48 4.31 -12.83
CA TYR A 137 1.32 5.43 -11.92
C TYR A 137 2.63 6.20 -11.85
N ARG A 138 2.56 7.54 -11.94
CA ARG A 138 3.71 8.43 -11.76
C ARG A 138 3.41 9.41 -10.64
N VAL A 139 4.36 9.54 -9.75
CA VAL A 139 4.27 10.39 -8.57
C VAL A 139 5.47 11.32 -8.58
N ALA A 140 5.22 12.58 -8.92
CA ALA A 140 6.24 13.61 -8.75
C ALA A 140 6.57 13.76 -7.26
N ALA A 141 7.83 14.00 -6.94
CA ALA A 141 8.29 14.21 -5.57
C ALA A 141 9.41 15.27 -5.56
N PRO A 142 9.61 15.98 -4.44
CA PRO A 142 8.83 15.85 -3.20
C PRO A 142 7.46 16.53 -3.28
N GLN A 143 6.45 15.90 -2.68
CA GLN A 143 5.16 16.52 -2.39
C GLN A 143 4.90 16.45 -0.88
N ARG A 144 3.92 17.20 -0.41
CA ARG A 144 3.53 17.21 1.00
C ARG A 144 2.04 16.96 1.14
N TYR A 145 1.68 16.11 2.06
CA TYR A 145 0.29 15.96 2.49
C TYR A 145 -0.14 17.20 3.27
N THR A 146 -1.30 17.73 2.92
CA THR A 146 -1.91 18.88 3.60
C THR A 146 -3.05 18.38 4.46
N ALA A 147 -3.14 18.82 5.69
CA ALA A 147 -4.26 18.50 6.56
C ALA A 147 -5.59 18.98 5.92
N SER A 148 -6.58 18.12 5.95
CA SER A 148 -7.92 18.38 5.42
C SER A 148 -8.94 17.66 6.28
N ASP A 149 -10.08 18.28 6.48
CA ASP A 149 -11.24 17.62 7.07
C ASP A 149 -11.82 16.64 6.05
N PHE A 150 -12.01 15.40 6.47
CA PHE A 150 -12.51 14.33 5.62
C PHE A 150 -13.52 13.47 6.38
N ALA A 151 -14.69 13.29 5.78
CA ALA A 151 -15.68 12.35 6.27
C ALA A 151 -15.46 10.99 5.62
N VAL A 152 -15.11 10.00 6.42
CA VAL A 152 -14.97 8.62 5.93
C VAL A 152 -16.35 8.05 5.66
N GLU A 153 -16.56 7.54 4.44
CA GLU A 153 -17.79 6.86 4.06
C GLU A 153 -18.00 5.56 4.85
N GLY A 154 -19.23 5.06 4.84
CA GLY A 154 -19.55 3.76 5.41
C GLY A 154 -18.84 2.61 4.68
N ASP A 155 -18.54 1.54 5.41
CA ASP A 155 -17.91 0.35 4.83
C ASP A 155 -18.94 -0.46 4.02
N TYR A 156 -18.88 -0.34 2.69
CA TYR A 156 -19.76 -1.07 1.77
C TYR A 156 -19.58 -2.59 1.87
N SER A 157 -18.40 -3.08 2.26
CA SER A 157 -18.18 -4.51 2.47
C SER A 157 -18.98 -5.03 3.67
N GLN A 158 -19.09 -4.22 4.72
CA GLN A 158 -19.95 -4.54 5.86
C GLN A 158 -21.42 -4.36 5.52
N ALA A 159 -21.78 -3.33 4.76
CA ALA A 159 -23.15 -3.09 4.31
C ALA A 159 -23.70 -4.24 3.45
N ALA A 160 -22.84 -4.94 2.70
CA ALA A 160 -23.24 -6.08 1.87
C ALA A 160 -23.88 -7.22 2.70
N PHE A 161 -23.37 -7.49 3.91
CA PHE A 161 -23.98 -8.49 4.80
C PHE A 161 -25.40 -8.11 5.21
N LEU A 162 -25.63 -6.83 5.51
CA LEU A 162 -26.96 -6.33 5.86
C LEU A 162 -27.91 -6.36 4.66
N ALA A 163 -27.39 -6.03 3.46
CA ALA A 163 -28.19 -6.11 2.24
C ALA A 163 -28.63 -7.55 1.94
N VAL A 164 -27.70 -8.51 2.03
CA VAL A 164 -28.05 -9.94 1.87
C VAL A 164 -29.05 -10.40 2.92
N LEU A 165 -28.86 -10.01 4.17
CA LEU A 165 -29.80 -10.33 5.24
C LEU A 165 -31.21 -9.78 4.93
N GLY A 166 -31.30 -8.52 4.50
CA GLY A 166 -32.58 -7.91 4.08
C GLY A 166 -33.27 -8.70 2.96
N CYS A 167 -32.52 -9.15 1.95
CA CYS A 167 -33.06 -9.96 0.87
C CYS A 167 -33.57 -11.33 1.36
N VAL A 168 -32.90 -11.94 2.33
CA VAL A 168 -33.25 -13.29 2.83
C VAL A 168 -34.49 -13.25 3.74
N ILE A 169 -34.63 -12.23 4.58
CA ILE A 169 -35.76 -12.13 5.53
C ILE A 169 -36.97 -11.38 4.97
N GLY A 170 -36.92 -10.95 3.71
CA GLY A 170 -38.08 -10.36 3.01
C GLY A 170 -38.53 -9.00 3.55
N GLY A 171 -37.52 -8.19 3.97
CA GLY A 171 -37.74 -6.79 4.41
C GLY A 171 -37.97 -5.84 3.26
#